data_166204655ab4a3814b42d8ca43e651a5
#
_entry.id   166204655ab4a3814b42d8ca43e651a5
#
_cell.length_a   1.000
_cell.length_b   1.000
_cell.length_c   1.000
_cell.angle_alpha   90.00
_cell.angle_beta   90.00
_cell.angle_gamma   90.00
#
_symmetry.space_group_name_H-M   'P 1'
#
loop_
_entity.id
_entity.type
_entity.pdbx_description
1 polymer ?
#
loop_
_entity_poly.entity_id
_entity_poly.type
_entity_poly.pdbx_seq_one_letter_code
_entity_poly.pdbx_strand_id
1 'polypeptide(L)'
;PVGTPTAVVQIIHGLGEHSRRYLHMISALLDAGFVVIADDHAGHGRTAMQSGVWADAGDNAAEVVISDELTLQQQLAGQFDDLPWVVFGHSWGSMIARAMATRPGTRLDGLALCGIVAQPRGFETTLDHKTLAKAMA
;
A
#
# COMPACT_ATOMS: atom_id res chain seq x y z
N PRO A 1 -11.01 -17.25 -4.46
CA PRO A 1 -10.68 -18.50 -3.76
C PRO A 1 -11.67 -19.59 -4.15
N VAL A 2 -11.22 -20.83 -4.11
CA VAL A 2 -12.10 -22.00 -4.27
C VAL A 2 -12.63 -22.36 -2.88
N GLY A 3 -13.87 -21.97 -2.59
CA GLY A 3 -14.51 -22.20 -1.29
C GLY A 3 -14.85 -20.91 -0.54
N THR A 4 -15.23 -21.06 0.74
CA THR A 4 -15.53 -19.90 1.60
C THR A 4 -14.24 -19.22 2.02
N PRO A 5 -14.05 -17.91 1.74
CA PRO A 5 -12.84 -17.22 2.13
C PRO A 5 -12.70 -17.11 3.65
N THR A 6 -11.46 -17.11 4.12
CA THR A 6 -11.11 -17.11 5.56
C THR A 6 -10.68 -15.74 6.09
N ALA A 7 -10.15 -14.88 5.23
CA ALA A 7 -9.78 -13.51 5.55
C ALA A 7 -9.58 -12.70 4.27
N VAL A 8 -9.51 -11.38 4.41
CA VAL A 8 -9.11 -10.43 3.37
C VAL A 8 -7.65 -10.03 3.59
N VAL A 9 -6.85 -10.02 2.53
CA VAL A 9 -5.48 -9.48 2.54
C VAL A 9 -5.44 -8.29 1.60
N GLN A 10 -5.20 -7.10 2.12
CA GLN A 10 -4.95 -5.89 1.37
C GLN A 10 -3.44 -5.71 1.20
N ILE A 11 -2.97 -5.63 -0.05
CA ILE A 11 -1.56 -5.49 -0.40
C ILE A 11 -1.28 -4.05 -0.82
N ILE A 12 -0.39 -3.39 -0.10
CA ILE A 12 0.04 -2.01 -0.33
C ILE A 12 1.47 -2.05 -0.87
N HIS A 13 1.66 -1.70 -2.13
CA HIS A 13 2.94 -1.78 -2.82
C HIS A 13 3.89 -0.63 -2.44
N GLY A 14 5.17 -0.76 -2.79
CA GLY A 14 6.20 0.23 -2.54
C GLY A 14 6.28 1.34 -3.60
N LEU A 15 7.17 2.33 -3.34
CA LEU A 15 7.43 3.41 -4.28
C LEU A 15 8.07 2.86 -5.58
N GLY A 16 7.62 3.37 -6.71
CA GLY A 16 8.15 3.03 -8.03
C GLY A 16 7.82 1.61 -8.51
N GLU A 17 6.85 0.96 -7.88
CA GLU A 17 6.36 -0.35 -8.29
C GLU A 17 4.82 -0.34 -8.48
N HIS A 18 4.18 -1.50 -8.53
CA HIS A 18 2.75 -1.63 -8.77
C HIS A 18 2.25 -3.00 -8.30
N SER A 19 0.94 -3.17 -8.13
CA SER A 19 0.29 -4.39 -7.60
C SER A 19 0.67 -5.68 -8.34
N ARG A 20 0.90 -5.63 -9.64
CA ARG A 20 1.24 -6.81 -10.46
C ARG A 20 2.59 -7.44 -10.12
N ARG A 21 3.47 -6.75 -9.41
CA ARG A 21 4.72 -7.34 -8.90
C ARG A 21 4.46 -8.41 -7.84
N TYR A 22 3.27 -8.41 -7.26
CA TYR A 22 2.84 -9.33 -6.21
C TYR A 22 2.03 -10.52 -6.73
N LEU A 23 1.91 -10.73 -8.05
CA LEU A 23 1.06 -11.78 -8.62
C LEU A 23 1.37 -13.18 -8.07
N HIS A 24 2.63 -13.51 -7.83
CA HIS A 24 3.04 -14.79 -7.23
C HIS A 24 2.51 -14.95 -5.80
N MET A 25 2.57 -13.88 -4.99
CA MET A 25 2.03 -13.85 -3.63
C MET A 25 0.49 -13.86 -3.66
N ILE A 26 -0.11 -13.09 -4.56
CA ILE A 26 -1.57 -13.05 -4.76
C ILE A 26 -2.08 -14.45 -5.10
N SER A 27 -1.45 -15.16 -6.04
CA SER A 27 -1.83 -16.53 -6.39
C SER A 27 -1.77 -17.45 -5.18
N ALA A 28 -0.67 -17.43 -4.44
CA ALA A 28 -0.51 -18.26 -3.24
C ALA A 28 -1.56 -17.97 -2.16
N LEU A 29 -1.90 -16.69 -1.96
CA LEU A 29 -2.95 -16.29 -1.01
C LEU A 29 -4.33 -16.75 -1.47
N LEU A 30 -4.65 -16.62 -2.77
CA LEU A 30 -5.92 -17.11 -3.32
C LEU A 30 -6.03 -18.62 -3.19
N ASP A 31 -4.97 -19.35 -3.45
CA ASP A 31 -4.91 -20.81 -3.29
C ASP A 31 -5.08 -21.24 -1.82
N ALA A 32 -4.60 -20.39 -0.89
CA ALA A 32 -4.78 -20.60 0.56
C ALA A 32 -6.17 -20.16 1.08
N GLY A 33 -7.08 -19.71 0.21
CA GLY A 33 -8.44 -19.36 0.58
C GLY A 33 -8.63 -17.93 1.08
N PHE A 34 -7.70 -17.02 0.79
CA PHE A 34 -7.86 -15.60 1.10
C PHE A 34 -8.55 -14.83 -0.04
N VAL A 35 -9.25 -13.76 0.29
CA VAL A 35 -9.57 -12.69 -0.65
C VAL A 35 -8.35 -11.77 -0.70
N VAL A 36 -7.95 -11.34 -1.89
CA VAL A 36 -6.83 -10.40 -2.04
C VAL A 36 -7.30 -9.13 -2.72
N ILE A 37 -6.94 -8.01 -2.14
CA ILE A 37 -7.18 -6.67 -2.65
C ILE A 37 -5.81 -6.03 -2.87
N ALA A 38 -5.60 -5.48 -4.06
CA ALA A 38 -4.38 -4.76 -4.40
C ALA A 38 -4.70 -3.75 -5.49
N ASP A 39 -4.38 -2.50 -5.24
CA ASP A 39 -4.52 -1.40 -6.19
C ASP A 39 -3.16 -0.93 -6.71
N ASP A 40 -3.18 0.06 -7.58
CA ASP A 40 -2.01 0.81 -8.00
C ASP A 40 -2.19 2.26 -7.53
N HIS A 41 -1.33 2.72 -6.64
CA HIS A 41 -1.38 4.07 -6.06
C HIS A 41 -1.38 5.17 -7.12
N ALA A 42 -1.87 6.36 -6.76
CA ALA A 42 -1.74 7.56 -7.59
C ALA A 42 -0.30 7.72 -8.09
N GLY A 43 -0.13 7.99 -9.37
CA GLY A 43 1.17 8.08 -10.01
C GLY A 43 1.88 6.75 -10.28
N HIS A 44 1.26 5.59 -10.02
CA HIS A 44 1.87 4.27 -10.17
C HIS A 44 1.02 3.35 -11.06
N GLY A 45 1.66 2.35 -11.66
CA GLY A 45 1.02 1.26 -12.38
C GLY A 45 -0.07 1.68 -13.35
N ARG A 46 -1.23 1.04 -13.27
CA ARG A 46 -2.39 1.33 -14.16
C ARG A 46 -3.00 2.70 -13.90
N THR A 47 -2.99 3.17 -12.66
CA THR A 47 -3.49 4.51 -12.31
C THR A 47 -2.70 5.59 -13.03
N ALA A 48 -1.36 5.47 -13.07
CA ALA A 48 -0.51 6.37 -13.85
C ALA A 48 -0.73 6.22 -15.36
N MET A 49 -0.91 4.99 -15.85
CA MET A 49 -1.19 4.76 -17.28
C MET A 49 -2.50 5.42 -17.73
N GLN A 50 -3.52 5.44 -16.86
CA GLN A 50 -4.82 6.03 -17.17
C GLN A 50 -4.80 7.55 -17.08
N SER A 51 -4.13 8.11 -16.08
CA SER A 51 -4.05 9.56 -15.87
C SER A 51 -3.00 10.24 -16.74
N GLY A 52 -1.99 9.51 -17.20
CA GLY A 52 -0.79 10.06 -17.84
C GLY A 52 0.18 10.73 -16.86
N VAL A 53 -0.10 10.67 -15.55
CA VAL A 53 0.73 11.27 -14.50
C VAL A 53 1.53 10.17 -13.82
N TRP A 54 2.86 10.28 -13.86
CA TRP A 54 3.79 9.28 -13.33
C TRP A 54 4.57 9.82 -12.15
N ALA A 55 4.73 8.97 -11.13
CA ALA A 55 5.48 9.25 -9.90
C ALA A 55 5.05 10.52 -9.15
N ASP A 56 3.81 10.94 -9.38
CA ASP A 56 3.24 12.13 -8.76
C ASP A 56 1.83 11.80 -8.23
N ALA A 57 1.63 11.99 -6.93
CA ALA A 57 0.35 11.89 -6.24
C ALA A 57 -0.06 13.25 -5.64
N GLY A 58 0.54 14.35 -6.12
CA GLY A 58 0.30 15.71 -5.66
C GLY A 58 1.08 16.12 -4.41
N ASP A 59 0.86 17.35 -3.96
CA ASP A 59 1.61 17.98 -2.86
C ASP A 59 1.51 17.23 -1.51
N ASN A 60 0.44 16.46 -1.31
CA ASN A 60 0.19 15.65 -0.12
C ASN A 60 0.18 14.15 -0.43
N ALA A 61 1.09 13.68 -1.25
CA ALA A 61 1.13 12.32 -1.77
C ALA A 61 0.90 11.21 -0.72
N ALA A 62 1.51 11.32 0.45
CA ALA A 62 1.33 10.35 1.52
C ALA A 62 -0.12 10.32 2.03
N GLU A 63 -0.74 11.47 2.24
CA GLU A 63 -2.11 11.56 2.73
C GLU A 63 -3.13 11.13 1.66
N VAL A 64 -2.86 11.44 0.40
CA VAL A 64 -3.68 10.98 -0.74
C VAL A 64 -3.71 9.45 -0.77
N VAL A 65 -2.54 8.80 -0.76
CA VAL A 65 -2.47 7.34 -0.84
C VAL A 65 -3.08 6.67 0.40
N ILE A 66 -2.85 7.20 1.61
CA ILE A 66 -3.49 6.69 2.83
C ILE A 66 -5.02 6.79 2.72
N SER A 67 -5.52 7.91 2.24
CA SER A 67 -6.97 8.13 2.06
C SER A 67 -7.57 7.19 1.01
N ASP A 68 -6.86 6.95 -0.08
CA ASP A 68 -7.29 6.03 -1.14
C ASP A 68 -7.39 4.61 -0.62
N GLU A 69 -6.41 4.14 0.15
CA GLU A 69 -6.41 2.81 0.77
C GLU A 69 -7.57 2.63 1.78
N LEU A 70 -7.84 3.65 2.58
CA LEU A 70 -8.97 3.64 3.51
C LEU A 70 -10.32 3.66 2.77
N THR A 71 -10.41 4.44 1.68
CA THR A 71 -11.59 4.50 0.83
C THR A 71 -11.85 3.14 0.19
N LEU A 72 -10.80 2.47 -0.28
CA LEU A 72 -10.89 1.11 -0.84
C LEU A 72 -11.46 0.13 0.19
N GLN A 73 -10.97 0.17 1.44
CA GLN A 73 -11.54 -0.63 2.53
C GLN A 73 -13.03 -0.34 2.74
N GLN A 74 -13.41 0.93 2.80
CA GLN A 74 -14.80 1.34 3.03
C GLN A 74 -15.73 0.87 1.90
N GLN A 75 -15.29 0.98 0.65
CA GLN A 75 -16.06 0.54 -0.51
C GLN A 75 -16.31 -0.97 -0.54
N LEU A 76 -15.38 -1.74 0.00
CA LEU A 76 -15.43 -3.20 -0.02
C LEU A 76 -15.93 -3.81 1.31
N ALA A 77 -16.06 -3.01 2.36
CA ALA A 77 -16.44 -3.46 3.69
C ALA A 77 -17.70 -4.32 3.66
N GLY A 78 -18.78 -3.84 3.06
CA GLY A 78 -20.06 -4.55 3.01
C GLY A 78 -20.04 -5.88 2.26
N GLN A 79 -18.99 -6.16 1.48
CA GLN A 79 -18.83 -7.46 0.80
C GLN A 79 -18.11 -8.49 1.67
N PHE A 80 -17.38 -8.06 2.70
CA PHE A 80 -16.49 -8.89 3.51
C PHE A 80 -16.59 -8.56 5.00
N ASP A 81 -17.80 -8.20 5.50
CA ASP A 81 -18.00 -7.72 6.87
C ASP A 81 -17.59 -8.74 7.94
N ASP A 82 -17.83 -10.02 7.69
CA ASP A 82 -17.57 -11.10 8.62
C ASP A 82 -16.14 -11.64 8.57
N LEU A 83 -15.29 -11.11 7.67
CA LEU A 83 -13.93 -11.61 7.49
C LEU A 83 -12.90 -10.74 8.22
N PRO A 84 -11.91 -11.37 8.86
CA PRO A 84 -10.73 -10.65 9.34
C PRO A 84 -10.00 -9.93 8.19
N TRP A 85 -9.46 -8.75 8.47
CA TRP A 85 -8.76 -7.93 7.49
C TRP A 85 -7.28 -7.78 7.84
N VAL A 86 -6.42 -8.31 6.99
CA VAL A 86 -4.97 -8.22 7.13
C VAL A 86 -4.42 -7.22 6.11
N VAL A 87 -3.61 -6.28 6.56
CA VAL A 87 -2.90 -5.35 5.68
C VAL A 87 -1.45 -5.80 5.55
N PHE A 88 -0.98 -5.98 4.31
CA PHE A 88 0.41 -6.22 3.97
C PHE A 88 0.99 -4.98 3.30
N GLY A 89 2.10 -4.45 3.82
CA GLY A 89 2.79 -3.30 3.24
C GLY A 89 4.27 -3.59 2.98
N HIS A 90 4.74 -3.26 1.76
CA HIS A 90 6.14 -3.40 1.38
C HIS A 90 6.80 -2.03 1.18
N SER A 91 7.99 -1.83 1.74
CA SER A 91 8.78 -0.61 1.56
C SER A 91 7.97 0.66 1.90
N TRP A 92 7.74 1.56 0.95
CA TRP A 92 6.85 2.71 1.13
C TRP A 92 5.44 2.30 1.56
N GLY A 93 4.90 1.21 1.01
CA GLY A 93 3.64 0.60 1.46
C GLY A 93 3.65 0.21 2.93
N SER A 94 4.81 -0.11 3.52
CA SER A 94 4.91 -0.37 4.95
C SER A 94 4.72 0.89 5.80
N MET A 95 5.10 2.05 5.29
CA MET A 95 4.84 3.34 5.94
C MET A 95 3.35 3.69 5.87
N ILE A 96 2.74 3.49 4.71
CA ILE A 96 1.30 3.71 4.47
C ILE A 96 0.48 2.82 5.41
N ALA A 97 0.75 1.51 5.42
CA ALA A 97 0.07 0.53 6.28
C ALA A 97 0.15 0.89 7.78
N ARG A 98 1.32 1.36 8.23
CA ARG A 98 1.51 1.84 9.61
C ARG A 98 0.71 3.10 9.89
N ALA A 99 0.68 4.04 8.95
CA ALA A 99 -0.12 5.26 9.07
C ALA A 99 -1.62 4.93 9.12
N MET A 100 -2.10 4.03 8.25
CA MET A 100 -3.48 3.53 8.28
C MET A 100 -3.84 2.94 9.64
N ALA A 101 -2.94 2.13 10.24
CA ALA A 101 -3.17 1.50 11.54
C ALA A 101 -3.47 2.49 12.68
N THR A 102 -3.13 3.77 12.51
CA THR A 102 -3.41 4.84 13.48
C THR A 102 -4.66 5.65 13.15
N ARG A 103 -5.33 5.35 12.04
CA ARG A 103 -6.52 6.10 11.59
C ARG A 103 -7.81 5.47 12.11
N PRO A 104 -8.76 6.30 12.57
CA PRO A 104 -10.09 5.80 12.93
C PRO A 104 -10.80 5.16 11.72
N GLY A 105 -11.49 4.04 11.96
CA GLY A 105 -12.25 3.35 10.94
C GLY A 105 -11.43 2.40 10.04
N THR A 106 -10.12 2.29 10.28
CA THR A 106 -9.31 1.27 9.59
C THR A 106 -9.74 -0.13 10.02
N ARG A 107 -10.01 -0.99 9.05
CA ARG A 107 -10.20 -2.44 9.29
C ARG A 107 -8.81 -3.10 9.33
N LEU A 108 -8.42 -3.55 10.51
CA LEU A 108 -7.07 -4.09 10.72
C LEU A 108 -7.06 -5.12 11.84
N ASP A 109 -7.21 -6.39 11.49
CA ASP A 109 -7.07 -7.52 12.41
C ASP A 109 -5.66 -8.08 12.42
N GLY A 110 -4.88 -7.81 11.36
CA GLY A 110 -3.48 -8.20 11.24
C GLY A 110 -2.68 -7.24 10.38
N LEU A 111 -1.39 -7.05 10.73
CA LEU A 111 -0.45 -6.19 10.00
C LEU A 111 0.82 -6.96 9.69
N ALA A 112 1.14 -7.09 8.40
CA ALA A 112 2.38 -7.69 7.93
C ALA A 112 3.22 -6.64 7.19
N LEU A 113 4.44 -6.43 7.63
CA LEU A 113 5.33 -5.40 7.07
C LEU A 113 6.61 -6.04 6.53
N CYS A 114 6.96 -5.70 5.29
CA CYS A 114 8.16 -6.16 4.62
C CYS A 114 9.00 -4.96 4.17
N GLY A 115 10.33 -5.05 4.33
CA GLY A 115 11.21 -3.95 3.93
C GLY A 115 10.87 -2.63 4.65
N ILE A 116 10.65 -2.71 5.96
CA ILE A 116 10.21 -1.57 6.77
C ILE A 116 11.19 -0.42 6.62
N VAL A 117 10.68 0.71 6.16
CA VAL A 117 11.44 1.95 6.14
C VAL A 117 11.41 2.53 7.55
N ALA A 118 12.53 2.43 8.24
CA ALA A 118 12.76 3.11 9.51
C ALA A 118 13.47 4.43 9.23
N GLN A 119 12.99 5.52 9.81
CA GLN A 119 13.66 6.80 9.77
C GLN A 119 14.63 6.89 10.97
N PRO A 120 15.94 6.64 10.79
CA PRO A 120 16.90 6.79 11.89
C PRO A 120 16.89 8.23 12.38
N ARG A 121 17.06 8.42 13.69
CA ARG A 121 17.21 9.77 14.26
C ARG A 121 18.36 10.51 13.55
N GLY A 122 18.08 11.71 13.07
CA GLY A 122 19.06 12.52 12.33
C GLY A 122 19.17 12.21 10.84
N PHE A 123 18.29 11.38 10.29
CA PHE A 123 18.28 11.11 8.84
C PHE A 123 18.17 12.39 8.01
N GLU A 124 17.35 13.35 8.45
CA GLU A 124 17.18 14.63 7.77
C GLU A 124 18.47 15.46 7.75
N THR A 125 19.33 15.31 8.76
CA THR A 125 20.62 16.03 8.83
C THR A 125 21.71 15.36 7.99
N THR A 126 21.51 14.11 7.56
CA THR A 126 22.45 13.36 6.70
C THR A 126 22.12 13.49 5.22
N LEU A 127 20.93 14.03 4.88
CA LEU A 127 20.55 14.30 3.50
C LEU A 127 21.40 15.46 2.94
N ASP A 128 22.35 15.13 2.07
CA ASP A 128 23.06 16.14 1.30
C ASP A 128 22.14 16.66 0.17
N HIS A 129 21.45 17.77 0.47
CA HIS A 129 20.55 18.44 -0.47
C HIS A 129 21.22 18.83 -1.79
N LYS A 130 22.56 19.02 -1.82
CA LYS A 130 23.30 19.33 -3.05
C LYS A 130 23.43 18.09 -3.94
N THR A 131 23.67 16.93 -3.34
CA THR A 131 23.72 15.65 -4.08
C THR A 131 22.33 15.25 -4.57
N LEU A 132 21.28 15.48 -3.78
CA LEU A 132 19.90 15.24 -4.20
C LEU A 132 19.50 16.11 -5.40
N ALA A 133 19.80 17.42 -5.34
CA ALA A 133 19.51 18.35 -6.43
C ALA A 133 20.25 18.00 -7.74
N LYS A 134 21.47 17.44 -7.65
CA LYS A 134 22.19 16.96 -8.84
C LYS A 134 21.61 15.66 -9.42
N ALA A 135 21.02 14.80 -8.59
CA ALA A 135 20.42 13.56 -9.06
C ALA A 135 19.03 13.78 -9.69
N MET A 136 18.40 14.94 -9.42
CA MET A 136 17.09 15.32 -9.96
C MET A 136 17.17 16.28 -11.16
N ALA A 137 18.37 16.71 -11.57
CA ALA A 137 18.61 17.58 -12.72
C ALA A 137 19.03 16.77 -13.95
#